data_d58a1ac52ca3e06913d69d37f0de80dc
#
_entry.id   d58a1ac52ca3e06913d69d37f0de80dc
#
_cell.length_a   1.000
_cell.length_b   1.000
_cell.length_c   1.000
_cell.angle_alpha   90.00
_cell.angle_beta   90.00
_cell.angle_gamma   90.00
#
_symmetry.space_group_name_H-M   'P 1'
#
loop_
_entity.id
_entity.type
_entity.pdbx_description
1 polymer ?
#
loop_
_entity_poly.entity_id
_entity_poly.type
_entity_poly.pdbx_seq_one_letter_code
_entity_poly.pdbx_strand_id
1 'polypeptide(L)'
;MVVWLSALTLYDIRWRRLPNWLTLPGAAMMLIGAAVAGLGAPAALGAAALFAIYAVTHLLAPAAMGAGDAKLALGVGGLTGAFGIDVWLLAAFTAPMLTALWALVSVARRERPVPHGPSMCAASAAAVAVVLI
;
A
#
# COMPACT_ATOMS: atom_id res chain seq x y z
N MET A 1 -12.01 5.21 2.41
CA MET A 1 -10.56 5.07 2.63
C MET A 1 -10.26 4.18 3.85
N VAL A 2 -10.49 4.66 5.08
CA VAL A 2 -10.11 3.91 6.31
C VAL A 2 -10.71 2.50 6.37
N VAL A 3 -11.99 2.35 6.06
CA VAL A 3 -12.68 1.04 6.05
C VAL A 3 -12.02 0.07 5.07
N TRP A 4 -11.67 0.54 3.87
CA TRP A 4 -11.00 -0.28 2.86
C TRP A 4 -9.60 -0.70 3.29
N LEU A 5 -8.78 0.24 3.81
CA LEU A 5 -7.45 -0.06 4.34
C LEU A 5 -7.52 -1.03 5.52
N SER A 6 -8.49 -0.86 6.42
CA SER A 6 -8.71 -1.77 7.55
C SER A 6 -9.12 -3.16 7.10
N ALA A 7 -10.02 -3.27 6.12
CA ALA A 7 -10.44 -4.54 5.56
C ALA A 7 -9.26 -5.29 4.91
N LEU A 8 -8.43 -4.59 4.13
CA LEU A 8 -7.23 -5.15 3.52
C LEU A 8 -6.23 -5.65 4.58
N THR A 9 -6.01 -4.82 5.61
CA THR A 9 -5.11 -5.16 6.72
C THR A 9 -5.57 -6.43 7.44
N LEU A 10 -6.85 -6.50 7.81
CA LEU A 10 -7.42 -7.67 8.48
C LEU A 10 -7.35 -8.91 7.60
N TYR A 11 -7.65 -8.75 6.31
CA TYR A 11 -7.61 -9.87 5.37
C TYR A 11 -6.20 -10.41 5.19
N ASP A 12 -5.21 -9.53 5.05
CA ASP A 12 -3.81 -9.91 4.86
C ASP A 12 -3.20 -10.55 6.12
N ILE A 13 -3.51 -10.03 7.30
CA ILE A 13 -3.07 -10.63 8.57
C ILE A 13 -3.66 -12.03 8.74
N ARG A 14 -4.95 -12.23 8.39
CA ARG A 14 -5.64 -13.47 8.65
C ARG A 14 -5.33 -14.56 7.62
N TRP A 15 -5.30 -14.22 6.34
CA TRP A 15 -5.15 -15.17 5.24
C TRP A 15 -3.84 -15.03 4.45
N ARG A 16 -3.05 -14.00 4.71
CA ARG A 16 -1.80 -13.70 3.98
C ARG A 16 -1.99 -13.65 2.46
N ARG A 17 -3.16 -13.18 2.04
CA ARG A 17 -3.54 -12.99 0.64
C ARG A 17 -4.33 -11.71 0.50
N LEU A 18 -3.98 -10.94 -0.52
CA LEU A 18 -4.74 -9.76 -0.93
C LEU A 18 -5.64 -10.15 -2.11
N PRO A 19 -6.94 -10.37 -1.89
CA PRO A 19 -7.83 -10.85 -2.94
C PRO A 19 -8.07 -9.74 -3.98
N ASN A 20 -8.11 -10.14 -5.26
CA ASN A 20 -8.30 -9.21 -6.37
C ASN A 20 -9.63 -8.45 -6.28
N TRP A 21 -10.68 -9.08 -5.76
CA TRP A 21 -12.00 -8.48 -5.59
C TRP A 21 -12.03 -7.35 -4.55
N LEU A 22 -11.03 -7.26 -3.68
CA LEU A 22 -10.91 -6.20 -2.69
C LEU A 22 -9.86 -5.16 -3.09
N THR A 23 -8.74 -5.60 -3.66
CA THR A 23 -7.64 -4.71 -4.07
C THR A 23 -7.97 -3.91 -5.33
N LEU A 24 -8.42 -4.57 -6.39
CA LEU A 24 -8.63 -3.91 -7.69
C LEU A 24 -9.86 -2.98 -7.71
N PRO A 25 -11.05 -3.37 -7.20
CA PRO A 25 -12.16 -2.43 -7.12
C PRO A 25 -11.88 -1.25 -6.18
N GLY A 26 -11.17 -1.50 -5.06
CA GLY A 26 -10.77 -0.43 -4.16
C GLY A 26 -9.80 0.55 -4.81
N ALA A 27 -8.80 0.06 -5.54
CA ALA A 27 -7.90 0.90 -6.33
C ALA A 27 -8.65 1.73 -7.39
N ALA A 28 -9.58 1.10 -8.11
CA ALA A 28 -10.42 1.79 -9.09
C ALA A 28 -11.26 2.90 -8.43
N MET A 29 -11.89 2.62 -7.31
CA MET A 29 -12.67 3.62 -6.57
C MET A 29 -11.80 4.80 -6.09
N MET A 30 -10.57 4.54 -5.62
CA MET A 30 -9.65 5.61 -5.20
C MET A 30 -9.24 6.48 -6.40
N LEU A 31 -8.91 5.88 -7.54
CA LEU A 31 -8.54 6.61 -8.75
C LEU A 31 -9.70 7.40 -9.35
N ILE A 32 -10.90 6.82 -9.39
CA ILE A 32 -12.12 7.51 -9.86
C ILE A 32 -12.44 8.68 -8.93
N GLY A 33 -12.41 8.47 -7.62
CA GLY A 33 -12.63 9.52 -6.63
C GLY A 33 -11.64 10.67 -6.78
N ALA A 34 -10.36 10.37 -6.96
CA ALA A 34 -9.33 11.38 -7.23
C ALA A 34 -9.57 12.12 -8.56
N ALA A 35 -9.98 11.41 -9.61
CA ALA A 35 -10.30 12.03 -10.89
C ALA A 35 -11.49 13.00 -10.80
N VAL A 36 -12.55 12.61 -10.09
CA VAL A 36 -13.71 13.47 -9.84
C VAL A 36 -13.34 14.71 -9.02
N ALA A 37 -12.39 14.58 -8.11
CA ALA A 37 -11.85 15.70 -7.32
C ALA A 37 -10.84 16.57 -8.08
N GLY A 38 -10.57 16.30 -9.36
CA GLY A 38 -9.59 17.03 -10.15
C GLY A 38 -8.13 16.62 -9.89
N LEU A 39 -7.91 15.55 -9.13
CA LEU A 39 -6.58 15.03 -8.72
C LEU A 39 -6.19 13.76 -9.49
N GLY A 40 -6.85 13.49 -10.61
CA GLY A 40 -6.66 12.26 -11.37
C GLY A 40 -5.24 12.04 -11.90
N ALA A 41 -4.58 13.08 -12.39
CA ALA A 41 -3.22 12.98 -12.93
C ALA A 41 -2.18 12.61 -11.84
N PRO A 42 -2.09 13.32 -10.70
CA PRO A 42 -1.16 12.94 -9.64
C PRO A 42 -1.50 11.58 -9.02
N ALA A 43 -2.78 11.23 -8.91
CA ALA A 43 -3.20 9.91 -8.44
C ALA A 43 -2.76 8.80 -9.41
N ALA A 44 -2.96 8.97 -10.70
CA ALA A 44 -2.55 7.99 -11.71
C ALA A 44 -1.04 7.81 -11.75
N LEU A 45 -0.27 8.89 -11.67
CA LEU A 45 1.18 8.85 -11.60
C LEU A 45 1.68 8.14 -10.33
N GLY A 46 1.10 8.46 -9.18
CA GLY A 46 1.43 7.80 -7.92
C GLY A 46 1.11 6.31 -7.92
N ALA A 47 -0.05 5.92 -8.48
CA ALA A 47 -0.43 4.53 -8.67
C ALA A 47 0.55 3.78 -9.57
N ALA A 48 0.85 4.34 -10.75
CA ALA A 48 1.74 3.72 -11.72
C ALA A 48 3.17 3.59 -11.20
N ALA A 49 3.70 4.63 -10.55
CA ALA A 49 5.04 4.63 -9.99
C ALA A 49 5.20 3.59 -8.88
N LEU A 50 4.28 3.56 -7.92
CA LEU A 50 4.36 2.60 -6.82
C LEU A 50 4.15 1.17 -7.31
N PHE A 51 3.18 0.96 -8.21
CA PHE A 51 2.97 -0.34 -8.86
C PHE A 51 4.24 -0.82 -9.59
N ALA A 52 4.88 0.05 -10.38
CA ALA A 52 6.09 -0.30 -11.11
C ALA A 52 7.24 -0.72 -10.17
N ILE A 53 7.46 0.01 -9.08
CA ILE A 53 8.46 -0.33 -8.06
C ILE A 53 8.18 -1.72 -7.48
N TYR A 54 6.95 -1.97 -7.05
CA TYR A 54 6.57 -3.24 -6.44
C TYR A 54 6.54 -4.40 -7.44
N ALA A 55 6.08 -4.16 -8.68
CA ALA A 55 6.08 -5.16 -9.74
C ALA A 55 7.50 -5.57 -10.12
N VAL A 56 8.43 -4.62 -10.29
CA VAL A 56 9.84 -4.91 -10.56
C VAL A 56 10.46 -5.67 -9.38
N THR A 57 10.20 -5.26 -8.14
CA THR A 57 10.67 -5.97 -6.95
C THR A 57 10.15 -7.40 -6.91
N HIS A 58 8.87 -7.62 -7.24
CA HIS A 58 8.28 -8.95 -7.31
C HIS A 58 8.94 -9.81 -8.40
N LEU A 59 9.20 -9.24 -9.57
CA LEU A 59 9.85 -9.97 -10.66
C LEU A 59 11.30 -10.36 -10.36
N LEU A 60 12.03 -9.47 -9.68
CA LEU A 60 13.43 -9.71 -9.30
C LEU A 60 13.58 -10.59 -8.06
N ALA A 61 12.65 -10.49 -7.12
CA ALA A 61 12.69 -11.17 -5.83
C ALA A 61 11.28 -11.64 -5.41
N PRO A 62 10.69 -12.63 -6.07
CA PRO A 62 9.30 -13.06 -5.80
C PRO A 62 9.10 -13.61 -4.38
N ALA A 63 10.16 -14.06 -3.72
CA ALA A 63 10.12 -14.50 -2.33
C ALA A 63 10.05 -13.33 -1.34
N ALA A 64 10.53 -12.14 -1.73
CA ALA A 64 10.56 -10.95 -0.88
C ALA A 64 9.30 -10.09 -1.01
N MET A 65 8.62 -10.14 -2.15
CA MET A 65 7.47 -9.29 -2.47
C MET A 65 6.33 -10.10 -3.11
N GLY A 66 5.17 -10.11 -2.50
CA GLY A 66 3.98 -10.77 -3.04
C GLY A 66 3.37 -10.02 -4.23
N ALA A 67 2.80 -10.77 -5.19
CA ALA A 67 2.06 -10.16 -6.30
C ALA A 67 0.83 -9.36 -5.82
N GLY A 68 0.26 -9.71 -4.67
CA GLY A 68 -0.82 -8.98 -4.02
C GLY A 68 -0.41 -7.57 -3.60
N ASP A 69 0.82 -7.42 -3.08
CA ASP A 69 1.37 -6.13 -2.66
C ASP A 69 1.54 -5.18 -3.86
N ALA A 70 1.98 -5.69 -5.01
CA ALA A 70 2.06 -4.91 -6.24
C ALA A 70 0.67 -4.40 -6.68
N LYS A 71 -0.38 -5.21 -6.55
CA LYS A 71 -1.75 -4.79 -6.85
C LYS A 71 -2.28 -3.77 -5.84
N LEU A 72 -1.96 -3.97 -4.55
CA LEU A 72 -2.30 -3.02 -3.51
C LEU A 72 -1.62 -1.66 -3.76
N ALA A 73 -0.40 -1.67 -4.29
CA ALA A 73 0.35 -0.46 -4.63
C ALA A 73 -0.38 0.46 -5.61
N LEU A 74 -1.24 -0.06 -6.48
CA LEU A 74 -2.10 0.76 -7.35
C LEU A 74 -3.03 1.66 -6.53
N GLY A 75 -3.75 1.08 -5.57
CA GLY A 75 -4.71 1.82 -4.75
C GLY A 75 -4.03 2.77 -3.77
N VAL A 76 -3.01 2.28 -3.08
CA VAL A 76 -2.25 3.05 -2.08
C VAL A 76 -1.43 4.15 -2.74
N GLY A 77 -0.77 3.85 -3.86
CA GLY A 77 -0.01 4.83 -4.63
C GLY A 77 -0.90 5.91 -5.25
N GLY A 78 -2.10 5.51 -5.72
CA GLY A 78 -3.10 6.46 -6.22
C GLY A 78 -3.65 7.35 -5.11
N LEU A 79 -3.98 6.77 -3.96
CA LEU A 79 -4.44 7.51 -2.81
C LEU A 79 -3.41 8.54 -2.34
N THR A 80 -2.19 8.12 -2.07
CA THR A 80 -1.13 9.01 -1.57
C THR A 80 -0.65 10.01 -2.62
N GLY A 81 -0.57 9.60 -3.87
CA GLY A 81 -0.23 10.47 -5.00
C GLY A 81 -1.24 11.60 -5.22
N ALA A 82 -2.53 11.38 -4.94
CA ALA A 82 -3.55 12.42 -5.00
C ALA A 82 -3.30 13.56 -4.01
N PHE A 83 -2.68 13.27 -2.87
CA PHE A 83 -2.33 14.28 -1.85
C PHE A 83 -0.96 14.93 -2.08
N GLY A 84 -0.23 14.53 -3.11
CA GLY A 84 1.04 15.12 -3.49
C GLY A 84 2.25 14.21 -3.31
N ILE A 85 3.38 14.65 -3.89
CA ILE A 85 4.61 13.85 -3.91
C ILE A 85 5.17 13.61 -2.51
N ASP A 86 5.07 14.56 -1.61
CA ASP A 86 5.60 14.42 -0.25
C ASP A 86 4.85 13.32 0.53
N VAL A 87 3.53 13.27 0.40
CA VAL A 87 2.67 12.24 1.01
C VAL A 87 2.97 10.87 0.40
N TRP A 88 3.14 10.83 -0.92
CA TRP A 88 3.49 9.62 -1.64
C TRP A 88 4.86 9.08 -1.20
N LEU A 89 5.89 9.92 -1.15
CA LEU A 89 7.23 9.54 -0.69
C LEU A 89 7.20 9.07 0.78
N LEU A 90 6.51 9.80 1.65
CA LEU A 90 6.37 9.43 3.05
C LEU A 90 5.77 8.01 3.18
N ALA A 91 4.69 7.72 2.48
CA ALA A 91 4.07 6.39 2.49
C ALA A 91 4.97 5.32 1.88
N ALA A 92 5.59 5.61 0.74
CA ALA A 92 6.44 4.67 0.00
C ALA A 92 7.68 4.24 0.80
N PHE A 93 8.28 5.14 1.58
CA PHE A 93 9.43 4.82 2.42
C PHE A 93 9.02 4.24 3.77
N THR A 94 7.94 4.73 4.38
CA THR A 94 7.50 4.28 5.71
C THR A 94 6.99 2.85 5.68
N ALA A 95 6.30 2.42 4.60
CA ALA A 95 5.76 1.08 4.49
C ALA A 95 6.83 -0.03 4.59
N PRO A 96 7.92 -0.04 3.81
CA PRO A 96 8.96 -1.05 3.95
C PRO A 96 9.71 -0.95 5.28
N MET A 97 9.88 0.25 5.83
CA MET A 97 10.50 0.41 7.15
C MET A 97 9.67 -0.20 8.27
N LEU A 98 8.35 0.00 8.26
CA LEU A 98 7.44 -0.65 9.21
C LEU A 98 7.47 -2.18 9.06
N THR A 99 7.50 -2.68 7.83
CA THR A 99 7.61 -4.11 7.58
C THR A 99 8.94 -4.67 8.10
N ALA A 100 10.05 -3.98 7.85
CA ALA A 100 11.37 -4.40 8.31
C ALA A 100 11.44 -4.42 9.85
N LEU A 101 10.92 -3.39 10.51
CA LEU A 101 10.85 -3.31 11.97
C LEU A 101 9.99 -4.45 12.55
N TRP A 102 8.82 -4.66 11.98
CA TRP A 102 7.95 -5.76 12.41
C TRP A 102 8.61 -7.13 12.16
N ALA A 103 9.24 -7.33 11.01
CA ALA A 103 9.99 -8.55 10.71
C ALA A 103 11.11 -8.80 11.72
N LEU A 104 11.86 -7.76 12.09
CA LEU A 104 12.94 -7.87 13.09
C LEU A 104 12.40 -8.32 14.45
N VAL A 105 11.28 -7.73 14.90
CA VAL A 105 10.61 -8.14 16.16
C VAL A 105 10.10 -9.57 16.07
N SER A 106 9.49 -9.96 14.94
CA SER A 106 8.94 -11.29 14.73
C SER A 106 10.02 -12.37 14.70
N VAL A 107 11.17 -12.08 14.08
CA VAL A 107 12.35 -12.99 14.12
C VAL A 107 12.86 -13.15 15.54
N ALA A 108 12.97 -12.06 16.31
CA ALA A 108 13.40 -12.10 17.70
C ALA A 108 12.44 -12.93 18.58
N ARG A 109 11.13 -12.92 18.26
CA ARG A 109 10.10 -13.71 18.94
C ARG A 109 9.87 -15.09 18.36
N ARG A 110 10.61 -15.50 17.30
CA ARG A 110 10.41 -16.73 16.55
C ARG A 110 8.98 -16.90 16.00
N GLU A 111 8.37 -15.80 15.62
CA GLU A 111 7.03 -15.75 15.03
C GLU A 111 7.08 -16.02 13.51
N ARG A 112 5.91 -16.13 12.90
CA ARG A 112 5.79 -16.35 11.45
C ARG A 112 6.22 -15.12 10.64
N PRO A 113 6.63 -15.28 9.36
CA PRO A 113 6.96 -14.17 8.47
C PRO A 113 5.84 -13.12 8.41
N VAL A 114 6.22 -11.84 8.38
CA VAL A 114 5.31 -10.69 8.48
C VAL A 114 4.72 -10.36 7.11
N PRO A 115 3.39 -10.15 7.00
CA PRO A 115 2.78 -9.65 5.77
C PRO A 115 3.11 -8.17 5.56
N HIS A 116 3.33 -7.76 4.31
CA HIS A 116 3.68 -6.38 3.96
C HIS A 116 2.46 -5.44 3.84
N GLY A 117 1.30 -5.98 3.45
CA GLY A 117 0.06 -5.20 3.24
C GLY A 117 -0.35 -4.30 4.41
N PRO A 118 -0.37 -4.80 5.66
CA PRO A 118 -0.70 -3.98 6.82
C PRO A 118 0.21 -2.76 6.99
N SER A 119 1.51 -2.92 6.74
CA SER A 119 2.48 -1.82 6.80
C SER A 119 2.22 -0.77 5.72
N MET A 120 1.85 -1.20 4.50
CA MET A 120 1.45 -0.31 3.42
C MET A 120 0.19 0.48 3.78
N CYS A 121 -0.83 -0.19 4.32
CA CYS A 121 -2.09 0.44 4.73
C CYS A 121 -1.86 1.45 5.87
N ALA A 122 -1.08 1.07 6.89
CA ALA A 122 -0.76 1.93 8.02
C ALA A 122 0.06 3.15 7.60
N ALA A 123 1.11 2.95 6.79
CA ALA A 123 1.95 4.03 6.29
C ALA A 123 1.15 5.04 5.46
N SER A 124 0.27 4.55 4.59
CA SER A 124 -0.56 5.40 3.74
C SER A 124 -1.61 6.16 4.53
N ALA A 125 -2.27 5.51 5.48
CA ALA A 125 -3.22 6.17 6.36
C ALA A 125 -2.55 7.26 7.21
N ALA A 126 -1.37 6.97 7.76
CA ALA A 126 -0.60 7.93 8.54
C ALA A 126 -0.12 9.12 7.67
N ALA A 127 0.42 8.85 6.49
CA ALA A 127 0.89 9.89 5.57
C ALA A 127 -0.25 10.85 5.14
N VAL A 128 -1.42 10.30 4.83
CA VAL A 128 -2.60 11.12 4.49
C VAL A 128 -3.12 11.87 5.72
N ALA A 129 -3.12 11.25 6.90
CA ALA A 129 -3.56 11.90 8.13
C ALA A 129 -2.72 13.14 8.48
N VAL A 130 -1.40 13.08 8.26
CA VAL A 130 -0.48 14.21 8.51
C VAL A 130 -0.87 15.46 7.69
N VAL A 131 -1.43 15.27 6.50
CA VAL A 131 -1.84 16.40 5.63
C VAL A 131 -3.27 16.89 5.92
N LEU A 132 -4.09 16.04 6.52
CA LEU A 132 -5.48 16.39 6.85
C LEU A 132 -5.64 17.06 8.23
N ILE A 133 -4.60 17.01 9.07
CA ILE A 133 -4.54 17.68 10.38
C ILE A 133 -3.92 19.06 10.25
#